data_40c349b16ad385adcf240ae4e508941e
#
_entry.id   40c349b16ad385adcf240ae4e508941e
#
_cell.length_a   1.000
_cell.length_b   1.000
_cell.length_c   1.000
_cell.angle_alpha   90.00
_cell.angle_beta   90.00
_cell.angle_gamma   90.00
#
_symmetry.space_group_name_H-M   'P 1'
#
loop_
_entity.id
_entity.type
_entity.pdbx_description
1 polymer ?
#
loop_
_entity_poly.entity_id
_entity_poly.type
_entity_poly.pdbx_seq_one_letter_code
_entity_poly.pdbx_strand_id
1 'polypeptide(L)'
;MIHFVKNIPIDENVPENYKEIVFGAGCFWGVERKFWDLPGVFLTSVGYSGGDIENPSYEDVCYRDTNHAEVVKVTYDSNVINLMDLLKIFWECHDPTQGMRQGNDIGTQYRSVIYTNNDDDLKVALKSKDIYQKELVKNNFKTDSLESITTEIEPVKNYYLAEEYHQQYLAKNPNGYCGIGGTGCSFPKL
;
A
#
# COMPACT_ATOMS: atom_id res chain seq x y z
N MET A 1 13.85 15.55 2.54
CA MET A 1 12.61 15.90 1.75
C MET A 1 11.52 16.34 2.71
N ILE A 2 10.67 17.28 2.32
CA ILE A 2 9.51 17.71 3.12
C ILE A 2 8.24 17.06 2.56
N HIS A 3 7.45 16.46 3.43
CA HIS A 3 6.15 15.90 3.06
C HIS A 3 5.20 17.02 2.65
N PHE A 4 4.78 17.03 1.39
CA PHE A 4 4.06 18.17 0.79
C PHE A 4 2.72 18.48 1.49
N VAL A 5 1.99 17.48 1.96
CA VAL A 5 0.69 17.66 2.63
C VAL A 5 0.84 17.99 4.12
N LYS A 6 1.77 17.32 4.82
CA LYS A 6 1.95 17.47 6.28
C LYS A 6 2.90 18.60 6.67
N ASN A 7 3.72 19.07 5.71
CA ASN A 7 4.74 20.10 5.91
C ASN A 7 5.77 19.80 7.02
N ILE A 8 6.15 18.52 7.15
CA ILE A 8 7.18 18.03 8.05
C ILE A 8 8.20 17.17 7.27
N PRO A 9 9.45 17.00 7.75
CA PRO A 9 10.42 16.13 7.10
C PRO A 9 9.90 14.70 6.93
N ILE A 10 10.15 14.06 5.77
CA ILE A 10 9.78 12.64 5.55
C ILE A 10 10.60 11.70 6.43
N ASP A 11 11.80 12.12 6.83
CA ASP A 11 12.72 11.46 7.74
C ASP A 11 12.60 11.98 9.18
N GLU A 12 11.47 12.61 9.53
CA GLU A 12 11.20 13.06 10.90
C GLU A 12 11.24 11.88 11.87
N ASN A 13 11.76 12.13 13.07
CA ASN A 13 11.79 11.13 14.12
C ASN A 13 10.38 10.65 14.45
N VAL A 14 10.14 9.36 14.22
CA VAL A 14 8.86 8.74 14.54
C VAL A 14 8.73 8.59 16.05
N PRO A 15 7.66 9.12 16.69
CA PRO A 15 7.42 8.91 18.11
C PRO A 15 7.37 7.41 18.48
N GLU A 16 7.90 7.03 19.65
CA GLU A 16 8.04 5.62 20.06
C GLU A 16 6.74 4.80 20.06
N ASN A 17 5.60 5.47 20.27
CA ASN A 17 4.28 4.82 20.28
C ASN A 17 3.62 4.71 18.90
N TYR A 18 4.25 5.25 17.86
CA TYR A 18 3.74 5.17 16.49
C TYR A 18 4.17 3.86 15.84
N LYS A 19 3.35 3.39 14.92
CA LYS A 19 3.59 2.16 14.15
C LYS A 19 3.76 2.47 12.68
N GLU A 20 4.35 1.52 11.97
CA GLU A 20 4.52 1.58 10.53
C GLU A 20 3.97 0.31 9.87
N ILE A 21 3.39 0.48 8.69
CA ILE A 21 2.94 -0.58 7.80
C ILE A 21 3.25 -0.17 6.35
N VAL A 22 3.51 -1.16 5.49
CA VAL A 22 3.82 -0.92 4.08
C VAL A 22 2.78 -1.60 3.20
N PHE A 23 2.19 -0.84 2.28
CA PHE A 23 1.13 -1.28 1.37
C PHE A 23 1.52 -1.08 -0.09
N GLY A 24 1.35 -2.10 -0.93
CA GLY A 24 1.35 -1.99 -2.38
C GLY A 24 -0.01 -2.38 -2.95
N ALA A 25 -0.58 -1.56 -3.79
CA ALA A 25 -1.92 -1.75 -4.36
C ALA A 25 -2.02 -1.14 -5.78
N GLY A 26 -1.03 -1.39 -6.62
CA GLY A 26 -0.84 -0.75 -7.91
C GLY A 26 0.02 0.51 -7.83
N CYS A 27 -0.14 1.44 -8.77
CA CYS A 27 0.61 2.70 -8.77
C CYS A 27 0.51 3.44 -7.44
N PHE A 28 1.65 3.65 -6.80
CA PHE A 28 1.73 4.22 -5.43
C PHE A 28 1.18 5.65 -5.30
N TRP A 29 1.05 6.42 -6.38
CA TRP A 29 0.46 7.77 -6.33
C TRP A 29 -0.99 7.77 -5.86
N GLY A 30 -1.79 6.85 -6.42
CA GLY A 30 -3.19 6.68 -6.04
C GLY A 30 -3.34 6.07 -4.65
N VAL A 31 -2.46 5.13 -4.31
CA VAL A 31 -2.46 4.45 -3.01
C VAL A 31 -2.12 5.44 -1.90
N GLU A 32 -1.04 6.24 -2.04
CA GLU A 32 -0.63 7.21 -1.02
C GLU A 32 -1.75 8.21 -0.69
N ARG A 33 -2.48 8.68 -1.71
CA ARG A 33 -3.61 9.61 -1.53
C ARG A 33 -4.71 9.04 -0.63
N LYS A 34 -4.84 7.72 -0.49
CA LYS A 34 -5.83 7.10 0.40
C LYS A 34 -5.50 7.23 1.87
N PHE A 35 -4.23 7.49 2.20
CA PHE A 35 -3.75 7.43 3.58
C PHE A 35 -3.33 8.78 4.16
N TRP A 36 -2.77 9.72 3.39
CA TRP A 36 -2.11 10.90 3.94
C TRP A 36 -3.01 11.84 4.77
N ASP A 37 -4.32 11.90 4.50
CA ASP A 37 -5.27 12.79 5.22
C ASP A 37 -6.06 12.08 6.32
N LEU A 38 -5.80 10.78 6.57
CA LEU A 38 -6.54 10.05 7.59
C LEU A 38 -6.18 10.55 9.00
N PRO A 39 -7.20 10.76 9.88
CA PRO A 39 -6.93 11.02 11.29
C PRO A 39 -6.07 9.90 11.89
N GLY A 40 -5.02 10.26 12.60
CA GLY A 40 -4.08 9.29 13.19
C GLY A 40 -2.90 8.93 12.27
N VAL A 41 -2.95 9.20 10.96
CA VAL A 41 -1.78 9.05 10.09
C VAL A 41 -0.86 10.26 10.26
N PHE A 42 0.36 9.97 10.73
CA PHE A 42 1.41 10.95 10.95
C PHE A 42 2.13 11.31 9.65
N LEU A 43 2.65 10.30 8.96
CA LEU A 43 3.39 10.44 7.71
C LEU A 43 3.02 9.34 6.72
N THR A 44 3.11 9.67 5.44
CA THR A 44 3.22 8.69 4.35
C THR A 44 4.50 8.93 3.57
N SER A 45 5.01 7.90 2.94
CA SER A 45 6.04 8.02 1.91
C SER A 45 5.88 6.93 0.88
N VAL A 46 6.21 7.21 -0.38
CA VAL A 46 6.24 6.20 -1.43
C VAL A 46 7.65 5.65 -1.63
N GLY A 47 7.75 4.39 -2.00
CA GLY A 47 9.03 3.71 -2.14
C GLY A 47 8.92 2.38 -2.87
N TYR A 48 10.02 1.63 -2.82
CA TYR A 48 10.18 0.32 -3.44
C TYR A 48 10.52 -0.71 -2.37
N SER A 49 9.87 -1.88 -2.39
CA SER A 49 10.03 -2.89 -1.34
C SER A 49 9.83 -4.31 -1.87
N GLY A 50 10.37 -5.29 -1.16
CA GLY A 50 10.19 -6.72 -1.44
C GLY A 50 11.14 -7.31 -2.49
N GLY A 51 11.86 -6.48 -3.24
CA GLY A 51 12.79 -6.92 -4.27
C GLY A 51 14.19 -7.21 -3.76
N ASP A 52 15.11 -7.48 -4.71
CA ASP A 52 16.45 -8.00 -4.44
C ASP A 52 17.57 -7.00 -4.76
N ILE A 53 17.25 -5.91 -5.46
CA ILE A 53 18.22 -4.86 -5.83
C ILE A 53 18.24 -3.78 -4.74
N GLU A 54 19.44 -3.45 -4.25
CA GLU A 54 19.63 -2.38 -3.28
C GLU A 54 19.53 -1.00 -3.94
N ASN A 55 18.82 -0.07 -3.29
CA ASN A 55 18.66 1.32 -3.73
C ASN A 55 18.23 1.45 -5.21
N PRO A 56 17.16 0.76 -5.64
CA PRO A 56 16.73 0.83 -7.03
C PRO A 56 16.23 2.24 -7.37
N SER A 57 16.51 2.68 -8.59
CA SER A 57 15.85 3.85 -9.17
C SER A 57 14.47 3.48 -9.75
N TYR A 58 13.64 4.48 -10.02
CA TYR A 58 12.37 4.28 -10.73
C TYR A 58 12.57 3.58 -12.09
N GLU A 59 13.61 3.95 -12.83
CA GLU A 59 13.94 3.31 -14.10
C GLU A 59 14.30 1.83 -13.92
N ASP A 60 15.03 1.48 -12.86
CA ASP A 60 15.33 0.08 -12.55
C ASP A 60 14.04 -0.71 -12.30
N VAL A 61 13.13 -0.17 -11.48
CA VAL A 61 11.86 -0.84 -11.15
C VAL A 61 10.94 -0.98 -12.36
N CYS A 62 10.95 -0.01 -13.28
CA CYS A 62 10.11 -0.04 -14.47
C CYS A 62 10.65 -0.92 -15.60
N TYR A 63 11.98 -0.99 -15.78
CA TYR A 63 12.59 -1.58 -16.98
C TYR A 63 13.50 -2.77 -16.72
N ARG A 64 13.72 -3.13 -15.46
CA ARG A 64 14.53 -4.27 -15.06
C ARG A 64 13.71 -5.23 -14.19
N ASP A 65 14.15 -6.46 -14.12
CA ASP A 65 13.60 -7.45 -13.18
C ASP A 65 14.20 -7.23 -11.78
N THR A 66 13.66 -6.26 -11.05
CA THR A 66 14.10 -5.95 -9.68
C THR A 66 13.30 -6.68 -8.62
N ASN A 67 12.17 -7.24 -9.01
CA ASN A 67 11.17 -7.83 -8.12
C ASN A 67 10.66 -6.88 -7.01
N HIS A 68 10.91 -5.58 -7.09
CA HIS A 68 10.34 -4.60 -6.17
C HIS A 68 8.88 -4.31 -6.51
N ALA A 69 8.06 -4.13 -5.46
CA ALA A 69 6.75 -3.51 -5.58
C ALA A 69 6.84 -2.01 -5.33
N GLU A 70 6.02 -1.23 -6.04
CA GLU A 70 5.69 0.14 -5.66
C GLU A 70 4.84 0.11 -4.39
N VAL A 71 5.29 0.80 -3.36
CA VAL A 71 4.65 0.74 -2.04
C VAL A 71 4.51 2.10 -1.39
N VAL A 72 3.57 2.16 -0.44
CA VAL A 72 3.37 3.29 0.48
C VAL A 72 3.68 2.82 1.89
N LYS A 73 4.62 3.48 2.55
CA LYS A 73 4.83 3.34 3.98
C LYS A 73 3.91 4.31 4.72
N VAL A 74 3.13 3.81 5.65
CA VAL A 74 2.20 4.57 6.49
C VAL A 74 2.67 4.52 7.93
N THR A 75 3.02 5.67 8.48
CA THR A 75 3.35 5.86 9.90
C THR A 75 2.13 6.43 10.62
N TYR A 76 1.67 5.79 11.68
CA TYR A 76 0.39 6.14 12.32
C TYR A 76 0.42 5.99 13.85
N ASP A 77 -0.39 6.81 14.52
CA ASP A 77 -0.67 6.69 15.96
C ASP A 77 -1.73 5.61 16.21
N SER A 78 -1.32 4.49 16.79
CA SER A 78 -2.21 3.36 17.07
C SER A 78 -3.28 3.64 18.15
N ASN A 79 -3.19 4.76 18.86
CA ASN A 79 -4.24 5.22 19.79
C ASN A 79 -5.37 5.97 19.08
N VAL A 80 -5.14 6.44 17.84
CA VAL A 80 -6.12 7.22 17.06
C VAL A 80 -6.73 6.37 15.93
N ILE A 81 -5.91 5.61 15.21
CA ILE A 81 -6.34 4.70 14.13
C ILE A 81 -5.68 3.34 14.32
N ASN A 82 -6.47 2.27 14.29
CA ASN A 82 -5.92 0.92 14.42
C ASN A 82 -5.53 0.32 13.06
N LEU A 83 -4.70 -0.74 13.10
CA LEU A 83 -4.24 -1.41 11.88
C LEU A 83 -5.40 -1.95 11.02
N MET A 84 -6.48 -2.44 11.64
CA MET A 84 -7.62 -2.98 10.90
C MET A 84 -8.35 -1.91 10.09
N ASP A 85 -8.39 -0.66 10.56
CA ASP A 85 -8.96 0.47 9.81
C ASP A 85 -8.12 0.80 8.57
N LEU A 86 -6.79 0.74 8.68
CA LEU A 86 -5.89 0.91 7.53
C LEU A 86 -6.02 -0.24 6.53
N LEU A 87 -6.09 -1.48 7.02
CA LEU A 87 -6.29 -2.68 6.20
C LEU A 87 -7.64 -2.65 5.46
N LYS A 88 -8.70 -2.16 6.10
CA LYS A 88 -9.98 -1.96 5.43
C LYS A 88 -9.86 -1.04 4.21
N ILE A 89 -9.18 0.11 4.36
CA ILE A 89 -8.95 1.05 3.26
C ILE A 89 -8.12 0.38 2.16
N PHE A 90 -7.08 -0.38 2.53
CA PHE A 90 -6.26 -1.14 1.60
C PHE A 90 -7.09 -2.12 0.77
N TRP A 91 -7.92 -2.97 1.42
CA TRP A 91 -8.73 -3.96 0.73
C TRP A 91 -9.79 -3.33 -0.18
N GLU A 92 -10.37 -2.21 0.22
CA GLU A 92 -11.45 -1.54 -0.54
C GLU A 92 -10.92 -0.69 -1.71
N CYS A 93 -9.65 -0.27 -1.70
CA CYS A 93 -9.15 0.69 -2.67
C CYS A 93 -8.65 0.07 -4.00
N HIS A 94 -8.46 -1.26 -4.08
CA HIS A 94 -7.94 -1.93 -5.28
C HIS A 94 -8.58 -3.31 -5.46
N ASP A 95 -8.27 -3.98 -6.58
CA ASP A 95 -8.61 -5.39 -6.77
C ASP A 95 -7.41 -6.28 -6.38
N PRO A 96 -7.47 -6.97 -5.23
CA PRO A 96 -6.35 -7.77 -4.74
C PRO A 96 -6.20 -9.13 -5.42
N THR A 97 -6.94 -9.41 -6.51
CA THR A 97 -6.95 -10.72 -7.18
C THR A 97 -6.22 -10.71 -8.52
N GLN A 98 -5.61 -9.59 -8.92
CA GLN A 98 -5.07 -9.42 -10.27
C GLN A 98 -3.64 -9.93 -10.46
N GLY A 99 -2.99 -10.47 -9.43
CA GLY A 99 -1.62 -10.95 -9.54
C GLY A 99 -0.63 -9.81 -9.79
N MET A 100 0.19 -9.94 -10.84
CA MET A 100 1.25 -8.98 -11.17
C MET A 100 0.72 -7.80 -12.01
N ARG A 101 -0.40 -7.22 -11.59
CA ARG A 101 -0.99 -6.01 -12.20
C ARG A 101 -2.01 -5.37 -11.27
N GLN A 102 -2.40 -4.13 -11.58
CA GLN A 102 -3.57 -3.46 -11.04
C GLN A 102 -4.22 -2.58 -12.11
N GLY A 103 -5.43 -2.94 -12.53
CA GLY A 103 -6.13 -2.24 -13.61
C GLY A 103 -5.33 -2.26 -14.91
N ASN A 104 -5.00 -1.08 -15.43
CA ASN A 104 -4.21 -0.92 -16.65
C ASN A 104 -2.71 -1.05 -16.44
N ASP A 105 -2.22 -0.99 -15.19
CA ASP A 105 -0.81 -1.05 -14.86
C ASP A 105 -0.38 -2.52 -14.76
N ILE A 106 0.49 -2.97 -15.67
CA ILE A 106 0.96 -4.36 -15.79
C ILE A 106 2.43 -4.44 -15.40
N GLY A 107 2.75 -5.31 -14.46
CA GLY A 107 4.13 -5.55 -14.00
C GLY A 107 4.18 -6.00 -12.54
N THR A 108 5.28 -6.63 -12.14
CA THR A 108 5.52 -7.10 -10.76
C THR A 108 5.48 -5.96 -9.75
N GLN A 109 5.88 -4.75 -10.18
CA GLN A 109 5.87 -3.54 -9.36
C GLN A 109 4.46 -3.10 -8.92
N TYR A 110 3.42 -3.51 -9.62
CA TYR A 110 2.02 -3.14 -9.33
C TYR A 110 1.24 -4.20 -8.57
N ARG A 111 1.93 -5.27 -8.11
CA ARG A 111 1.28 -6.34 -7.35
C ARG A 111 0.78 -5.87 -5.99
N SER A 112 -0.24 -6.56 -5.49
CA SER A 112 -0.80 -6.31 -4.16
C SER A 112 0.10 -6.89 -3.06
N VAL A 113 0.53 -6.05 -2.11
CA VAL A 113 1.40 -6.47 -1.00
C VAL A 113 1.05 -5.78 0.32
N ILE A 114 1.29 -6.46 1.43
CA ILE A 114 1.29 -5.92 2.79
C ILE A 114 2.58 -6.39 3.47
N TYR A 115 3.45 -5.46 3.86
CA TYR A 115 4.65 -5.79 4.62
C TYR A 115 4.59 -5.22 6.03
N THR A 116 4.89 -6.04 7.03
CA THR A 116 4.72 -5.74 8.45
C THR A 116 6.05 -5.72 9.20
N ASN A 117 6.13 -4.95 10.28
CA ASN A 117 7.34 -4.83 11.10
C ASN A 117 7.39 -5.81 12.28
N ASN A 118 6.30 -6.55 12.54
CA ASN A 118 6.23 -7.51 13.65
C ASN A 118 5.19 -8.61 13.40
N ASP A 119 5.29 -9.69 14.16
CA ASP A 119 4.44 -10.88 14.01
C ASP A 119 2.99 -10.65 14.38
N ASP A 120 2.67 -9.72 15.27
CA ASP A 120 1.28 -9.48 15.66
C ASP A 120 0.54 -8.71 14.56
N ASP A 121 1.17 -7.73 13.95
CA ASP A 121 0.62 -7.03 12.79
C ASP A 121 0.51 -7.99 11.57
N LEU A 122 1.46 -8.94 11.40
CA LEU A 122 1.38 -9.99 10.39
C LEU A 122 0.14 -10.87 10.57
N LYS A 123 -0.14 -11.32 11.80
CA LYS A 123 -1.34 -12.11 12.09
C LYS A 123 -2.62 -11.33 11.80
N VAL A 124 -2.65 -10.04 12.14
CA VAL A 124 -3.80 -9.16 11.86
C VAL A 124 -4.01 -9.00 10.36
N ALA A 125 -2.94 -8.80 9.58
CA ALA A 125 -2.99 -8.69 8.12
C ALA A 125 -3.50 -9.98 7.47
N LEU A 126 -2.99 -11.15 7.87
CA LEU A 126 -3.44 -12.46 7.39
C LEU A 126 -4.93 -12.71 7.71
N LYS A 127 -5.35 -12.40 8.94
CA LYS A 127 -6.76 -12.50 9.33
C LYS A 127 -7.65 -11.59 8.49
N SER A 128 -7.21 -10.37 8.19
CA SER A 128 -7.97 -9.43 7.36
C SER A 128 -8.15 -9.93 5.93
N LYS A 129 -7.12 -10.59 5.36
CA LYS A 129 -7.19 -11.26 4.05
C LYS A 129 -8.29 -12.32 4.03
N ASP A 130 -8.32 -13.20 5.05
CA ASP A 130 -9.33 -14.26 5.14
C ASP A 130 -10.76 -13.69 5.26
N ILE A 131 -10.92 -12.58 5.99
CA ILE A 131 -12.20 -11.90 6.13
C ILE A 131 -12.64 -11.33 4.79
N TYR A 132 -11.77 -10.59 4.09
CA TYR A 132 -12.10 -9.97 2.82
C TYR A 132 -12.34 -10.99 1.70
N GLN A 133 -11.56 -12.08 1.66
CA GLN A 133 -11.78 -13.20 0.74
C GLN A 133 -13.19 -13.78 0.87
N LYS A 134 -13.65 -13.97 2.10
CA LYS A 134 -15.02 -14.49 2.36
C LYS A 134 -16.09 -13.53 1.85
N GLU A 135 -15.90 -12.21 2.01
CA GLU A 135 -16.85 -11.22 1.51
C GLU A 135 -16.85 -11.15 -0.03
N LEU A 136 -15.70 -11.27 -0.68
CA LEU A 136 -15.62 -11.36 -2.15
C LEU A 136 -16.43 -12.55 -2.68
N VAL A 137 -16.25 -13.73 -2.09
CA VAL A 137 -16.97 -14.95 -2.49
C VAL A 137 -18.47 -14.82 -2.21
N LYS A 138 -18.84 -14.37 -1.02
CA LYS A 138 -20.25 -14.24 -0.59
C LYS A 138 -21.06 -13.29 -1.49
N ASN A 139 -20.44 -12.23 -1.97
CA ASN A 139 -21.11 -11.24 -2.79
C ASN A 139 -20.97 -11.50 -4.28
N ASN A 140 -20.41 -12.64 -4.70
CA ASN A 140 -20.16 -13.00 -6.12
C ASN A 140 -19.46 -11.87 -6.89
N PHE A 141 -18.54 -11.15 -6.24
CA PHE A 141 -17.77 -10.14 -6.94
C PHE A 141 -16.96 -10.81 -8.04
N LYS A 142 -17.24 -10.41 -9.28
CA LYS A 142 -16.45 -10.80 -10.43
C LYS A 142 -15.12 -10.05 -10.32
N THR A 143 -14.10 -10.77 -9.90
CA THR A 143 -12.72 -10.31 -9.98
C THR A 143 -12.22 -10.59 -11.39
N ASP A 144 -11.43 -9.66 -11.94
CA ASP A 144 -11.04 -9.72 -13.37
C ASP A 144 -10.13 -10.91 -13.71
N SER A 145 -9.63 -11.69 -12.75
CA SER A 145 -8.61 -12.67 -13.08
C SER A 145 -8.51 -13.93 -12.23
N LEU A 146 -8.67 -13.89 -10.93
CA LEU A 146 -8.46 -15.07 -10.08
C LEU A 146 -9.56 -15.18 -9.01
N GLU A 147 -9.94 -16.41 -8.68
CA GLU A 147 -10.96 -16.68 -7.64
C GLU A 147 -10.47 -16.35 -6.22
N SER A 148 -9.20 -16.02 -6.04
CA SER A 148 -8.59 -15.78 -4.74
C SER A 148 -7.70 -14.55 -4.71
N ILE A 149 -7.59 -13.95 -3.52
CA ILE A 149 -6.69 -12.86 -3.24
C ILE A 149 -5.24 -13.30 -3.42
N THR A 150 -4.49 -12.56 -4.25
CA THR A 150 -3.07 -12.81 -4.56
C THR A 150 -2.12 -11.97 -3.73
N THR A 151 -2.64 -11.13 -2.82
CA THR A 151 -1.83 -10.25 -1.97
C THR A 151 -0.76 -11.01 -1.22
N GLU A 152 0.48 -10.60 -1.41
CA GLU A 152 1.65 -11.05 -0.64
C GLU A 152 1.62 -10.40 0.74
N ILE A 153 1.71 -11.18 1.81
CA ILE A 153 1.67 -10.68 3.20
C ILE A 153 2.85 -11.29 3.94
N GLU A 154 3.86 -10.46 4.23
CA GLU A 154 5.14 -10.90 4.75
C GLU A 154 5.76 -9.86 5.71
N PRO A 155 6.75 -10.25 6.52
CA PRO A 155 7.61 -9.28 7.20
C PRO A 155 8.33 -8.39 6.20
N VAL A 156 8.49 -7.10 6.52
CA VAL A 156 9.24 -6.19 5.66
C VAL A 156 10.69 -6.64 5.52
N LYS A 157 11.16 -6.85 4.28
CA LYS A 157 12.53 -7.23 3.96
C LYS A 157 13.42 -6.00 3.82
N ASN A 158 12.94 -5.01 3.10
CA ASN A 158 13.63 -3.76 2.80
C ASN A 158 12.58 -2.69 2.46
N TYR A 159 13.02 -1.43 2.51
CA TYR A 159 12.24 -0.30 2.00
C TYR A 159 13.22 0.78 1.50
N TYR A 160 13.10 1.14 0.25
CA TYR A 160 13.87 2.19 -0.39
C TYR A 160 12.95 3.34 -0.78
N LEU A 161 13.25 4.52 -0.26
CA LEU A 161 12.45 5.73 -0.54
C LEU A 161 12.53 6.07 -2.02
N ALA A 162 11.39 6.28 -2.66
CA ALA A 162 11.34 6.73 -4.05
C ALA A 162 11.74 8.21 -4.16
N GLU A 163 12.03 8.63 -5.37
CA GLU A 163 12.50 9.97 -5.70
C GLU A 163 11.49 11.05 -5.26
N GLU A 164 11.98 12.24 -4.96
CA GLU A 164 11.19 13.34 -4.39
C GLU A 164 9.97 13.72 -5.23
N TYR A 165 10.06 13.63 -6.55
CA TYR A 165 8.95 13.96 -7.42
C TYR A 165 7.77 12.99 -7.32
N HIS A 166 7.99 11.77 -6.84
CA HIS A 166 6.94 10.79 -6.59
C HIS A 166 6.21 11.02 -5.25
N GLN A 167 6.88 11.59 -4.26
CA GLN A 167 6.30 11.81 -2.93
C GLN A 167 5.11 12.76 -3.01
N GLN A 168 3.95 12.34 -2.50
CA GLN A 168 2.67 13.07 -2.54
C GLN A 168 2.35 13.62 -3.94
N TYR A 169 2.61 12.81 -4.98
CA TYR A 169 2.49 13.21 -6.38
C TYR A 169 1.12 13.83 -6.71
N LEU A 170 0.02 13.21 -6.28
CA LEU A 170 -1.34 13.70 -6.56
C LEU A 170 -1.73 14.94 -5.76
N ALA A 171 -1.01 15.28 -4.69
CA ALA A 171 -1.18 16.58 -4.03
C ALA A 171 -0.47 17.71 -4.80
N LYS A 172 0.71 17.41 -5.36
CA LYS A 172 1.47 18.31 -6.24
C LYS A 172 0.83 18.44 -7.63
N ASN A 173 0.18 17.39 -8.11
CA ASN A 173 -0.42 17.25 -9.44
C ASN A 173 -1.88 16.76 -9.35
N PRO A 174 -2.86 17.60 -8.99
CA PRO A 174 -4.25 17.18 -8.74
C PRO A 174 -4.94 16.49 -9.91
N ASN A 175 -4.51 16.75 -11.15
CA ASN A 175 -5.01 16.14 -12.38
C ASN A 175 -4.12 14.99 -12.88
N GLY A 176 -3.17 14.52 -12.05
CA GLY A 176 -2.27 13.42 -12.37
C GLY A 176 -2.98 12.08 -12.51
N TYR A 177 -2.29 11.11 -13.11
CA TYR A 177 -2.82 9.75 -13.27
C TYR A 177 -3.14 9.10 -11.91
N CYS A 178 -4.33 8.50 -11.82
CA CYS A 178 -4.76 7.74 -10.66
C CYS A 178 -5.48 6.47 -11.14
N GLY A 179 -4.76 5.36 -11.19
CA GLY A 179 -5.28 4.04 -11.61
C GLY A 179 -5.99 3.26 -10.49
N ILE A 180 -6.16 3.85 -9.30
CA ILE A 180 -6.72 3.13 -8.16
C ILE A 180 -8.23 2.95 -8.31
N GLY A 181 -8.70 1.72 -8.10
CA GLY A 181 -10.12 1.37 -8.18
C GLY A 181 -10.37 0.01 -7.52
N GLY A 182 -11.28 -0.02 -6.54
CA GLY A 182 -11.63 -1.25 -5.82
C GLY A 182 -12.63 -2.13 -6.59
N THR A 183 -12.84 -3.33 -6.07
CA THR A 183 -13.85 -4.29 -6.56
C THR A 183 -15.29 -3.82 -6.33
N GLY A 184 -15.50 -2.80 -5.50
CA GLY A 184 -16.82 -2.42 -4.99
C GLY A 184 -17.28 -3.23 -3.78
N CYS A 185 -16.52 -4.26 -3.37
CA CYS A 185 -16.76 -5.01 -2.14
C CYS A 185 -16.35 -4.19 -0.92
N SER A 186 -17.25 -4.06 0.05
CA SER A 186 -16.93 -3.42 1.32
C SER A 186 -16.38 -4.43 2.32
N PHE A 187 -15.40 -4.01 3.09
CA PHE A 187 -14.91 -4.79 4.23
C PHE A 187 -16.00 -4.85 5.31
N PRO A 188 -16.30 -6.00 5.91
CA PRO A 188 -17.40 -6.13 6.87
C PRO A 188 -17.10 -5.33 8.14
N LYS A 189 -18.17 -4.88 8.81
CA LYS A 189 -18.07 -4.32 10.16
C LYS A 189 -17.73 -5.46 11.14
N LEU A 190 -16.64 -5.31 11.86
CA LEU A 190 -16.18 -6.25 12.88
C LEU A 190 -16.78 -5.91 14.22
#